data_80b4b4a97b643d62e4bfc2cd62381a99
#
_entry.id   80b4b4a97b643d62e4bfc2cd62381a99
#
_cell.length_a   1.000
_cell.length_b   1.000
_cell.length_c   1.000
_cell.angle_alpha   90.00
_cell.angle_beta   90.00
_cell.angle_gamma   90.00
#
_symmetry.space_group_name_H-M   'P 1'
#
loop_
_entity.id
_entity.type
_entity.pdbx_description
1 polymer ?
#
loop_
_entity_poly.entity_id
_entity_poly.type
_entity_poly.pdbx_seq_one_letter_code
_entity_poly.pdbx_strand_id
1 'polypeptide(L)'
;MIKVAISGSRSITDVEWVVKNLINVFDYQFEEPIFLLLGDASGVDTIAYDWGYTEQYDMIVLKPANKYYHSLYRQGTGKLLYLARDKQLVDNCDCLVAIWDGISKGTKFTIDYAKKLNKRVIIVDYP
;
A
#
# COMPACT_ATOMS: atom_id res chain seq x y z
N MET A 1 -4.40 -13.94 -12.54
CA MET A 1 -4.71 -12.67 -11.87
C MET A 1 -3.46 -12.19 -11.13
N ILE A 2 -3.03 -10.97 -11.39
CA ILE A 2 -1.88 -10.39 -10.70
C ILE A 2 -2.33 -9.70 -9.41
N LYS A 3 -1.58 -9.90 -8.33
CA LYS A 3 -1.84 -9.26 -7.04
C LYS A 3 -0.97 -8.03 -6.91
N VAL A 4 -1.58 -6.87 -6.85
CA VAL A 4 -0.88 -5.58 -6.74
C VAL A 4 -1.17 -4.96 -5.39
N ALA A 5 -0.14 -4.76 -4.59
CA ALA A 5 -0.24 -4.00 -3.35
C ALA A 5 -0.02 -2.51 -3.66
N ILE A 6 -0.85 -1.67 -3.09
CA ILE A 6 -0.67 -0.22 -3.14
C ILE A 6 -0.39 0.26 -1.72
N SER A 7 0.69 0.99 -1.55
CA SER A 7 1.07 1.60 -0.29
C SER A 7 1.53 3.03 -0.53
N GLY A 8 1.46 3.86 0.48
CA GLY A 8 1.93 5.22 0.31
C GLY A 8 1.86 6.05 1.58
N SER A 9 2.33 7.26 1.45
CA SER A 9 2.46 8.19 2.57
C SER A 9 1.11 8.65 3.08
N ARG A 10 0.94 8.66 4.40
CA ARG A 10 -0.30 9.12 5.05
C ARG A 10 -0.56 10.61 4.84
N SER A 11 0.50 11.37 4.62
CA SER A 11 0.44 12.81 4.40
C SER A 11 -0.03 13.20 3.01
N ILE A 12 -0.08 12.27 2.07
CA ILE A 12 -0.52 12.55 0.70
C ILE A 12 -2.03 12.47 0.66
N THR A 13 -2.66 13.64 0.47
CA THR A 13 -4.12 13.79 0.45
C THR A 13 -4.64 14.38 -0.87
N ASP A 14 -3.77 14.55 -1.84
CA ASP A 14 -4.11 15.08 -3.18
C ASP A 14 -4.77 13.98 -4.02
N VAL A 15 -6.09 13.89 -3.91
CA VAL A 15 -6.88 12.83 -4.55
C VAL A 15 -6.68 12.82 -6.06
N GLU A 16 -6.79 13.98 -6.72
CA GLU A 16 -6.67 14.05 -8.19
C GLU A 16 -5.30 13.56 -8.66
N TRP A 17 -4.25 13.99 -7.99
CA TRP A 17 -2.89 13.60 -8.35
C TRP A 17 -2.69 12.09 -8.17
N VAL A 18 -3.12 11.55 -7.03
CA VAL A 18 -2.96 10.12 -6.73
C VAL A 18 -3.74 9.28 -7.73
N VAL A 19 -5.01 9.60 -7.97
CA VAL A 19 -5.86 8.85 -8.90
C VAL A 19 -5.29 8.88 -10.32
N LYS A 20 -4.85 10.05 -10.79
CA LYS A 20 -4.23 10.19 -12.10
C LYS A 20 -3.01 9.29 -12.25
N ASN A 21 -2.15 9.25 -11.22
CA ASN A 21 -0.96 8.42 -11.26
C ASN A 21 -1.28 6.93 -11.14
N LEU A 22 -2.29 6.54 -10.35
CA LEU A 22 -2.74 5.16 -10.30
C LEU A 22 -3.28 4.70 -11.67
N ILE A 23 -4.09 5.51 -12.32
CA ILE A 23 -4.59 5.20 -13.65
C ILE A 23 -3.43 4.98 -14.62
N ASN A 24 -2.46 5.90 -14.64
CA ASN A 24 -1.31 5.79 -15.52
C ASN A 24 -0.50 4.51 -15.26
N VAL A 25 -0.21 4.22 -14.00
CA VAL A 25 0.55 3.01 -13.66
C VAL A 25 -0.21 1.76 -14.08
N PHE A 26 -1.50 1.68 -13.77
CA PHE A 26 -2.27 0.47 -14.03
C PHE A 26 -2.51 0.25 -15.53
N ASP A 27 -2.72 1.32 -16.29
CA ASP A 27 -2.92 1.21 -17.74
C ASP A 27 -1.66 0.78 -18.48
N TYR A 28 -0.49 1.24 -18.05
CA TYR A 28 0.75 0.99 -18.77
C TYR A 28 1.61 -0.15 -18.24
N GLN A 29 1.43 -0.55 -16.98
CA GLN A 29 2.30 -1.55 -16.35
C GLN A 29 1.66 -2.92 -16.19
N PHE A 30 0.34 -3.02 -16.25
CA PHE A 30 -0.37 -4.28 -16.02
C PHE A 30 -1.32 -4.60 -17.17
N GLU A 31 -1.27 -5.85 -17.63
CA GLU A 31 -2.15 -6.34 -18.71
C GLU A 31 -3.14 -7.39 -18.21
N GLU A 32 -2.84 -8.02 -17.07
CA GLU A 32 -3.66 -9.09 -16.51
C GLU A 32 -4.78 -8.54 -15.65
N PRO A 33 -5.83 -9.35 -15.41
CA PRO A 33 -6.79 -9.00 -14.36
C PRO A 33 -6.07 -8.79 -13.03
N ILE A 34 -6.50 -7.78 -12.28
CA ILE A 34 -5.79 -7.31 -11.10
C ILE A 34 -6.61 -7.57 -9.85
N PHE A 35 -5.92 -8.02 -8.80
CA PHE A 35 -6.43 -8.08 -7.44
C PHE A 35 -5.63 -7.10 -6.57
N LEU A 36 -6.32 -6.16 -5.91
CA LEU A 36 -5.67 -5.15 -5.09
C LEU A 36 -5.50 -5.61 -3.64
N LEU A 37 -4.32 -5.35 -3.10
CA LEU A 37 -4.03 -5.53 -1.68
C LEU A 37 -3.74 -4.15 -1.09
N LEU A 38 -4.55 -3.73 -0.12
CA LEU A 38 -4.48 -2.39 0.45
C LEU A 38 -4.35 -2.44 1.97
N GLY A 39 -3.71 -1.42 2.54
CA GLY A 39 -3.81 -1.14 3.96
C GLY A 39 -4.99 -0.24 4.27
N ASP A 40 -5.15 0.13 5.55
CA ASP A 40 -6.25 0.96 6.02
C ASP A 40 -5.79 2.30 6.60
N ALA A 41 -4.59 2.74 6.26
CA ALA A 41 -4.07 4.02 6.72
C ALA A 41 -4.80 5.18 6.04
N SER A 42 -4.63 6.38 6.59
CA SER A 42 -5.06 7.61 5.92
C SER A 42 -4.18 7.91 4.72
N GLY A 43 -4.55 8.90 3.92
CA GLY A 43 -3.76 9.31 2.77
C GLY A 43 -3.91 8.35 1.59
N VAL A 44 -2.79 7.85 1.07
CA VAL A 44 -2.78 7.03 -0.14
C VAL A 44 -3.67 5.78 -0.02
N ASP A 45 -3.65 5.08 1.11
CA ASP A 45 -4.47 3.87 1.28
C ASP A 45 -5.96 4.16 1.10
N THR A 46 -6.45 5.24 1.71
CA THR A 46 -7.86 5.65 1.59
C THR A 46 -8.21 6.03 0.14
N ILE A 47 -7.35 6.79 -0.50
CA ILE A 47 -7.56 7.21 -1.89
C ILE A 47 -7.57 6.00 -2.82
N ALA A 48 -6.63 5.08 -2.62
CA ALA A 48 -6.53 3.86 -3.42
C ALA A 48 -7.77 2.96 -3.25
N TYR A 49 -8.29 2.86 -2.01
CA TYR A 49 -9.52 2.13 -1.74
C TYR A 49 -10.71 2.71 -2.52
N ASP A 50 -10.91 4.02 -2.41
CA ASP A 50 -12.04 4.68 -3.08
C ASP A 50 -11.94 4.56 -4.60
N TRP A 51 -10.74 4.73 -5.14
CA TRP A 51 -10.49 4.55 -6.57
C TRP A 51 -10.75 3.10 -7.01
N GLY A 52 -10.20 2.13 -6.28
CA GLY A 52 -10.36 0.72 -6.61
C GLY A 52 -11.81 0.25 -6.52
N TYR A 53 -12.55 0.76 -5.54
CA TYR A 53 -13.97 0.48 -5.41
C TYR A 53 -14.76 1.04 -6.60
N THR A 54 -14.47 2.28 -6.99
CA THR A 54 -15.14 2.92 -8.13
C THR A 54 -14.84 2.19 -9.44
N GLU A 55 -13.60 1.75 -9.62
CA GLU A 55 -13.18 1.02 -10.82
C GLU A 55 -13.57 -0.47 -10.77
N GLN A 56 -14.21 -0.90 -9.70
CA GLN A 56 -14.69 -2.28 -9.51
C GLN A 56 -13.58 -3.34 -9.50
N TYR A 57 -12.41 -2.98 -8.98
CA TYR A 57 -11.37 -3.98 -8.74
C TYR A 57 -11.74 -4.91 -7.58
N ASP A 58 -11.42 -6.17 -7.73
CA ASP A 58 -11.40 -7.09 -6.59
C ASP A 58 -10.29 -6.65 -5.65
N MET A 59 -10.59 -6.56 -4.35
CA MET A 59 -9.60 -6.08 -3.39
C MET A 59 -9.80 -6.69 -2.01
N ILE A 60 -8.72 -6.69 -1.25
CA ILE A 60 -8.75 -6.97 0.16
C ILE A 60 -8.03 -5.84 0.91
N VAL A 61 -8.59 -5.42 2.03
CA VAL A 61 -7.98 -4.43 2.90
C VAL A 61 -7.44 -5.14 4.13
N LEU A 62 -6.13 -5.11 4.30
CA LEU A 62 -5.49 -5.68 5.47
C LEU A 62 -5.37 -4.61 6.55
N LYS A 63 -5.80 -4.96 7.75
CA LYS A 63 -5.73 -4.08 8.91
C LYS A 63 -4.62 -4.54 9.83
N PRO A 64 -4.03 -3.62 10.62
CA PRO A 64 -3.13 -4.04 11.68
C PRO A 64 -3.84 -4.99 12.64
N ALA A 65 -3.07 -5.77 13.39
CA ALA A 65 -3.62 -6.64 14.41
C ALA A 65 -4.55 -5.86 15.33
N ASN A 66 -5.60 -6.51 15.79
CA ASN A 66 -6.65 -5.87 16.53
C ASN A 66 -6.18 -5.38 17.92
N LYS A 67 -7.07 -4.72 18.64
CA LYS A 67 -6.85 -4.15 19.96
C LYS A 67 -6.31 -5.18 20.99
N TYR A 68 -6.71 -6.43 20.85
CA TYR A 68 -6.25 -7.50 21.73
C TYR A 68 -4.74 -7.71 21.59
N TYR A 69 -4.24 -7.74 20.37
CA TYR A 69 -2.80 -7.84 20.12
C TYR A 69 -2.03 -6.65 20.67
N HIS A 70 -2.60 -5.46 20.60
CA HIS A 70 -1.97 -4.28 21.19
C HIS A 70 -1.65 -4.48 22.67
N SER A 71 -2.55 -5.07 23.44
CA SER A 71 -2.34 -5.28 24.86
C SER A 71 -1.19 -6.25 25.15
N LEU A 72 -0.89 -7.15 24.22
CA LEU A 72 0.21 -8.10 24.38
C LEU A 72 1.58 -7.49 24.09
N TYR A 73 1.63 -6.52 23.18
CA TYR A 73 2.89 -5.96 22.73
C TYR A 73 3.31 -4.68 23.42
N ARG A 74 2.45 -4.05 24.18
CA ARG A 74 2.74 -2.87 25.01
C ARG A 74 3.05 -1.60 24.20
N GLN A 75 3.87 -0.69 24.79
CA GLN A 75 4.15 0.61 24.21
C GLN A 75 4.90 0.51 22.90
N GLY A 76 4.54 1.35 21.94
CA GLY A 76 5.17 1.39 20.63
C GLY A 76 4.69 0.32 19.68
N THR A 77 3.87 -0.60 20.15
CA THR A 77 3.43 -1.74 19.36
C THR A 77 2.49 -1.37 18.23
N GLY A 78 1.77 -0.27 18.32
CA GLY A 78 0.95 0.22 17.21
C GLY A 78 1.77 0.37 15.94
N LYS A 79 2.95 0.97 16.04
CA LYS A 79 3.87 1.10 14.91
C LYS A 79 4.34 -0.26 14.39
N LEU A 80 4.71 -1.18 15.29
CA LEU A 80 5.14 -2.51 14.90
C LEU A 80 4.03 -3.30 14.22
N LEU A 81 2.78 -3.14 14.67
CA LEU A 81 1.65 -3.81 14.06
C LEU A 81 1.37 -3.29 12.65
N TYR A 82 1.53 -1.99 12.41
CA TYR A 82 1.43 -1.42 11.07
C TYR A 82 2.53 -1.93 10.16
N LEU A 83 3.75 -2.05 10.65
CA LEU A 83 4.86 -2.61 9.88
C LEU A 83 4.64 -4.10 9.57
N ALA A 84 4.10 -4.85 10.51
CA ALA A 84 3.75 -6.25 10.29
C ALA A 84 2.66 -6.40 9.22
N ARG A 85 1.64 -5.51 9.24
CA ARG A 85 0.61 -5.48 8.21
C ARG A 85 1.22 -5.16 6.84
N ASP A 86 2.15 -4.20 6.77
CA ASP A 86 2.82 -3.84 5.53
C ASP A 86 3.64 -5.01 4.98
N LYS A 87 4.29 -5.78 5.85
CA LYS A 87 4.96 -7.02 5.44
C LYS A 87 3.98 -8.03 4.84
N GLN A 88 2.80 -8.17 5.43
CA GLN A 88 1.77 -9.06 4.87
C GLN A 88 1.33 -8.63 3.49
N LEU A 89 1.17 -7.33 3.26
CA LEU A 89 0.85 -6.82 1.93
C LEU A 89 1.91 -7.24 0.92
N VAL A 90 3.17 -7.01 1.25
CA VAL A 90 4.29 -7.33 0.36
C VAL A 90 4.44 -8.84 0.16
N ASP A 91 4.34 -9.62 1.24
CA ASP A 91 4.47 -11.08 1.16
C ASP A 91 3.46 -11.69 0.20
N ASN A 92 2.28 -11.11 0.10
CA ASN A 92 1.18 -11.64 -0.70
C ASN A 92 1.04 -11.00 -2.08
N CYS A 93 1.83 -10.00 -2.42
CA CYS A 93 1.72 -9.33 -3.71
C CYS A 93 2.73 -9.88 -4.73
N ASP A 94 2.41 -9.65 -6.00
CA ASP A 94 3.34 -9.86 -7.11
C ASP A 94 4.09 -8.57 -7.44
N CYS A 95 3.44 -7.42 -7.22
CA CYS A 95 4.01 -6.10 -7.46
C CYS A 95 3.55 -5.14 -6.38
N LEU A 96 4.46 -4.29 -5.92
CA LEU A 96 4.16 -3.18 -5.02
C LEU A 96 4.17 -1.87 -5.82
N VAL A 97 3.08 -1.13 -5.75
CA VAL A 97 3.02 0.26 -6.20
C VAL A 97 3.09 1.15 -4.97
N ALA A 98 4.15 1.91 -4.84
CA ALA A 98 4.38 2.76 -3.68
C ALA A 98 4.35 4.23 -4.10
N ILE A 99 3.43 5.00 -3.50
CA ILE A 99 3.33 6.44 -3.72
C ILE A 99 3.97 7.13 -2.52
N TRP A 100 5.13 7.75 -2.74
CA TRP A 100 6.01 8.18 -1.66
C TRP A 100 6.39 9.64 -1.77
N ASP A 101 6.36 10.33 -0.64
CA ASP A 101 6.76 11.75 -0.54
C ASP A 101 8.28 11.93 -0.34
N GLY A 102 9.04 10.85 -0.33
CA GLY A 102 10.49 10.89 -0.10
C GLY A 102 10.88 11.01 1.38
N ILE A 103 9.93 11.14 2.28
CA ILE A 103 10.17 11.41 3.70
C ILE A 103 9.59 10.32 4.60
N SER A 104 8.39 9.82 4.28
CA SER A 104 7.67 8.84 5.09
C SER A 104 8.51 7.58 5.32
N LYS A 105 8.76 7.27 6.59
CA LYS A 105 9.56 6.11 6.98
C LYS A 105 8.80 4.80 6.79
N GLY A 106 7.49 4.82 6.98
CA GLY A 106 6.67 3.63 6.79
C GLY A 106 6.64 3.17 5.34
N THR A 107 6.48 4.10 4.41
CA THR A 107 6.53 3.81 2.98
C THR A 107 7.92 3.33 2.56
N LYS A 108 8.97 3.98 3.08
CA LYS A 108 10.35 3.53 2.81
C LYS A 108 10.59 2.11 3.29
N PHE A 109 10.11 1.78 4.49
CA PHE A 109 10.21 0.42 5.03
C PHE A 109 9.54 -0.59 4.10
N THR A 110 8.34 -0.29 3.62
CA THR A 110 7.59 -1.18 2.73
C THR A 110 8.33 -1.38 1.41
N ILE A 111 8.86 -0.31 0.83
CA ILE A 111 9.67 -0.36 -0.39
C ILE A 111 10.91 -1.24 -0.19
N ASP A 112 11.66 -0.99 0.88
CA ASP A 112 12.90 -1.72 1.16
C ASP A 112 12.64 -3.21 1.40
N TYR A 113 11.54 -3.52 2.10
CA TYR A 113 11.15 -4.90 2.34
C TYR A 113 10.79 -5.62 1.04
N ALA A 114 10.03 -4.97 0.15
CA ALA A 114 9.67 -5.54 -1.14
C ALA A 114 10.91 -5.80 -2.00
N LYS A 115 11.85 -4.87 -2.02
CA LYS A 115 13.13 -5.03 -2.73
C LYS A 115 13.94 -6.19 -2.17
N LYS A 116 13.98 -6.34 -0.87
CA LYS A 116 14.67 -7.46 -0.21
C LYS A 116 14.10 -8.81 -0.63
N LEU A 117 12.79 -8.89 -0.87
CA LEU A 117 12.13 -10.11 -1.31
C LEU A 117 12.13 -10.29 -2.84
N ASN A 118 12.81 -9.41 -3.57
CA ASN A 118 12.86 -9.41 -5.03
C ASN A 118 11.47 -9.27 -5.68
N LYS A 119 10.55 -8.59 -5.01
CA LYS A 119 9.26 -8.24 -5.61
C LYS A 119 9.45 -7.10 -6.62
N ARG A 120 8.60 -7.08 -7.64
CA ARG A 120 8.54 -5.92 -8.52
C ARG A 120 8.03 -4.71 -7.75
N VAL A 121 8.73 -3.58 -7.84
CA VAL A 121 8.37 -2.35 -7.14
C VAL A 121 8.29 -1.21 -8.15
N ILE A 122 7.16 -0.52 -8.13
CA ILE A 122 6.96 0.71 -8.91
C ILE A 122 6.82 1.85 -7.91
N ILE A 123 7.77 2.78 -7.92
CA ILE A 123 7.76 3.93 -7.02
C ILE A 123 7.25 5.14 -7.79
N VAL A 124 6.22 5.77 -7.26
CA VAL A 124 5.68 7.02 -7.77
C VAL A 124 6.02 8.11 -6.78
N ASP A 125 6.91 9.02 -7.18
CA ASP A 125 7.36 10.10 -6.32
C ASP A 125 6.35 11.23 -6.30
N TYR A 126 5.91 11.59 -5.11
CA TYR A 126 5.04 12.76 -4.89
C TYR A 126 5.92 14.01 -4.76
N PRO A 127 5.70 15.04 -5.60
CA PRO A 127 6.53 16.24 -5.61
C PRO A 127 6.44 17.11 -4.36
#